data_38053373cfe922f7d06d282d96f37721
#
_entry.id   38053373cfe922f7d06d282d96f37721
#
_cell.length_a   1.000
_cell.length_b   1.000
_cell.length_c   1.000
_cell.angle_alpha   90.00
_cell.angle_beta   90.00
_cell.angle_gamma   90.00
#
_symmetry.space_group_name_H-M   'P 1'
#
loop_
_entity.id
_entity.type
_entity.pdbx_description
1 polymer ?
#
loop_
_entity_poly.entity_id
_entity_poly.type
_entity_poly.pdbx_seq_one_letter_code
_entity_poly.pdbx_strand_id
1 'polypeptide(L)'
;MKVVIMAGGKGTRMLSIASDIPKPMIPIEGRPVLEREIECLCEQGFTDILITVGHLGNVIMDYFGNGLKFGAHITYYFEKKPLGNAGALFQVKDQLTDDFLLLNADAMFDIDFNRFVQYHKTHDAVATLFTHPNSHPYDSGVIIADEHMAVRKWLAKEDERPEYFKNRVNAGLHVLNKKILEQTVEGGKIDLDRQLLKPLAGTGQM
;
A
#
# COMPACT_ATOMS: atom_id res chain seq x y z
N MET A 1 -7.70 -14.34 0.11
CA MET A 1 -7.47 -12.97 -0.43
C MET A 1 -5.99 -12.81 -0.64
N LYS A 2 -5.57 -12.35 -1.80
CA LYS A 2 -4.16 -12.05 -2.08
C LYS A 2 -3.72 -10.79 -1.34
N VAL A 3 -2.51 -10.79 -0.79
CA VAL A 3 -1.85 -9.60 -0.26
C VAL A 3 -0.80 -9.16 -1.26
N VAL A 4 -0.73 -7.87 -1.55
CA VAL A 4 0.34 -7.27 -2.35
C VAL A 4 1.13 -6.29 -1.48
N ILE A 5 2.44 -6.49 -1.38
CA ILE A 5 3.33 -5.61 -0.63
C ILE A 5 4.23 -4.88 -1.62
N MET A 6 4.16 -3.56 -1.63
CA MET A 6 4.91 -2.71 -2.55
C MET A 6 6.29 -2.38 -1.99
N ALA A 7 7.33 -3.06 -2.47
CA ALA A 7 8.72 -2.88 -2.05
C ALA A 7 9.66 -2.41 -3.19
N GLY A 8 9.11 -1.97 -4.33
CA GLY A 8 9.89 -1.55 -5.51
C GLY A 8 10.55 -0.16 -5.42
N GLY A 9 10.28 0.60 -4.36
CA GLY A 9 10.75 1.98 -4.20
C GLY A 9 12.27 2.10 -4.00
N LYS A 10 12.89 3.14 -4.58
CA LYS A 10 14.34 3.39 -4.46
C LYS A 10 14.81 3.87 -3.09
N GLY A 11 13.91 4.23 -2.17
CA GLY A 11 14.25 4.69 -0.82
C GLY A 11 15.19 5.91 -0.77
N THR A 12 15.17 6.78 -1.78
CA THR A 12 16.19 7.84 -2.00
C THR A 12 16.39 8.80 -0.83
N ARG A 13 15.39 8.96 0.04
CA ARG A 13 15.47 9.80 1.25
C ARG A 13 16.30 9.21 2.37
N MET A 14 16.57 7.90 2.34
CA MET A 14 17.27 7.15 3.39
C MET A 14 18.67 6.66 2.98
N LEU A 15 19.15 7.04 1.78
CA LEU A 15 20.46 6.60 1.25
C LEU A 15 21.64 6.98 2.17
N SER A 16 21.49 8.01 3.01
CA SER A 16 22.51 8.41 3.98
C SER A 16 22.65 7.47 5.20
N ILE A 17 21.65 6.60 5.42
CA ILE A 17 21.60 5.74 6.61
C ILE A 17 21.94 4.28 6.24
N ALA A 18 21.52 3.82 5.06
CA ALA A 18 21.77 2.44 4.60
C ALA A 18 21.74 2.41 3.06
N SER A 19 22.92 2.45 2.42
CA SER A 19 23.05 2.41 0.95
C SER A 19 22.76 1.02 0.37
N ASP A 20 23.03 -0.04 1.13
CA ASP A 20 23.06 -1.43 0.66
C ASP A 20 21.88 -2.28 1.15
N ILE A 21 20.97 -1.68 1.92
CA ILE A 21 19.81 -2.35 2.49
C ILE A 21 18.55 -1.61 2.00
N PRO A 22 17.58 -2.29 1.35
CA PRO A 22 16.33 -1.64 0.98
C PRO A 22 15.55 -1.26 2.24
N LYS A 23 14.83 -0.13 2.20
CA LYS A 23 14.12 0.44 3.35
C LYS A 23 13.28 -0.58 4.15
N PRO A 24 12.52 -1.51 3.52
CA PRO A 24 11.77 -2.53 4.24
C PRO A 24 12.62 -3.52 5.05
N MET A 25 13.91 -3.62 4.73
CA MET A 25 14.85 -4.53 5.41
C MET A 25 15.63 -3.84 6.53
N ILE A 26 15.38 -2.57 6.81
CA ILE A 26 15.99 -1.88 7.95
C ILE A 26 15.54 -2.58 9.24
N PRO A 27 16.48 -3.02 10.09
CA PRO A 27 16.11 -3.74 11.29
C PRO A 27 15.58 -2.80 12.38
N ILE A 28 14.48 -3.19 13.01
CA ILE A 28 13.97 -2.61 14.25
C ILE A 28 14.08 -3.72 15.30
N GLU A 29 14.88 -3.48 16.35
CA GLU A 29 15.17 -4.50 17.37
C GLU A 29 15.69 -5.83 16.76
N GLY A 30 16.60 -5.71 15.78
CA GLY A 30 17.27 -6.84 15.16
C GLY A 30 16.49 -7.59 14.08
N ARG A 31 15.25 -7.17 13.76
CA ARG A 31 14.39 -7.82 12.74
C ARG A 31 13.91 -6.81 11.70
N PRO A 32 13.90 -7.15 10.39
CA PRO A 32 13.39 -6.28 9.36
C PRO A 32 11.94 -5.83 9.60
N VAL A 33 11.61 -4.59 9.23
CA VAL A 33 10.23 -4.08 9.29
C VAL A 33 9.29 -5.00 8.50
N LEU A 34 9.68 -5.39 7.29
CA LEU A 34 8.88 -6.25 6.43
C LEU A 34 8.64 -7.65 7.03
N GLU A 35 9.58 -8.18 7.82
CA GLU A 35 9.38 -9.46 8.51
C GLU A 35 8.25 -9.37 9.53
N ARG A 36 8.25 -8.32 10.35
CA ARG A 36 7.20 -8.10 11.35
C ARG A 36 5.83 -7.93 10.70
N GLU A 37 5.78 -7.26 9.57
CA GLU A 37 4.54 -7.08 8.82
C GLU A 37 4.02 -8.39 8.24
N ILE A 38 4.90 -9.22 7.65
CA ILE A 38 4.54 -10.54 7.12
C ILE A 38 4.03 -11.45 8.24
N GLU A 39 4.68 -11.46 9.40
CA GLU A 39 4.21 -12.25 10.56
C GLU A 39 2.83 -11.80 11.03
N CYS A 40 2.61 -10.49 11.18
CA CYS A 40 1.31 -9.95 11.59
C CYS A 40 0.19 -10.34 10.59
N LEU A 41 0.49 -10.34 9.30
CA LEU A 41 -0.43 -10.81 8.27
C LEU A 41 -0.71 -12.32 8.41
N CYS A 42 0.33 -13.14 8.58
CA CYS A 42 0.21 -14.59 8.68
C CYS A 42 -0.56 -15.02 9.94
N GLU A 43 -0.32 -14.37 11.09
CA GLU A 43 -1.06 -14.61 12.33
C GLU A 43 -2.57 -14.38 12.16
N GLN A 44 -2.97 -13.51 11.24
CA GLN A 44 -4.36 -13.23 10.92
C GLN A 44 -4.89 -14.00 9.71
N GLY A 45 -4.11 -14.96 9.17
CA GLY A 45 -4.51 -15.85 8.09
C GLY A 45 -4.27 -15.32 6.67
N PHE A 46 -3.56 -14.19 6.52
CA PHE A 46 -3.19 -13.63 5.22
C PHE A 46 -1.83 -14.18 4.77
N THR A 47 -1.80 -15.39 4.25
CA THR A 47 -0.57 -16.14 3.93
C THR A 47 -0.17 -16.12 2.46
N ASP A 48 -1.06 -15.75 1.53
CA ASP A 48 -0.77 -15.68 0.09
C ASP A 48 -0.31 -14.26 -0.28
N ILE A 49 1.01 -14.07 -0.36
CA ILE A 49 1.65 -12.76 -0.45
C ILE A 49 2.40 -12.62 -1.77
N LEU A 50 2.19 -11.53 -2.47
CA LEU A 50 2.98 -11.11 -3.62
C LEU A 50 3.76 -9.85 -3.24
N ILE A 51 5.08 -9.89 -3.35
CA ILE A 51 5.93 -8.72 -3.08
C ILE A 51 6.44 -8.17 -4.40
N THR A 52 6.14 -6.90 -4.69
CA THR A 52 6.77 -6.22 -5.82
C THR A 52 8.12 -5.67 -5.36
N VAL A 53 9.18 -6.01 -6.07
CA VAL A 53 10.55 -5.62 -5.73
C VAL A 53 11.21 -4.91 -6.90
N GLY A 54 12.17 -4.04 -6.60
CA GLY A 54 12.92 -3.30 -7.60
C GLY A 54 14.39 -3.19 -7.22
N HIS A 55 14.90 -1.97 -7.03
CA HIS A 55 16.27 -1.75 -6.58
C HIS A 55 16.55 -2.47 -5.26
N LEU A 56 17.66 -3.22 -5.19
CA LEU A 56 18.02 -4.10 -4.07
C LEU A 56 16.98 -5.19 -3.75
N GLY A 57 16.09 -5.52 -4.69
CA GLY A 57 15.05 -6.52 -4.51
C GLY A 57 15.58 -7.91 -4.16
N ASN A 58 16.80 -8.25 -4.62
CA ASN A 58 17.46 -9.52 -4.31
C ASN A 58 17.64 -9.71 -2.78
N VAL A 59 17.95 -8.64 -2.04
CA VAL A 59 18.11 -8.70 -0.57
C VAL A 59 16.81 -9.18 0.08
N ILE A 60 15.65 -8.72 -0.41
CA ILE A 60 14.33 -9.16 0.08
C ILE A 60 14.09 -10.62 -0.34
N MET A 61 14.33 -10.95 -1.61
CA MET A 61 14.09 -12.29 -2.14
C MET A 61 14.97 -13.35 -1.47
N ASP A 62 16.23 -13.05 -1.23
CA ASP A 62 17.19 -13.96 -0.57
C ASP A 62 16.81 -14.18 0.90
N TYR A 63 16.30 -13.15 1.58
CA TYR A 63 15.92 -13.23 2.99
C TYR A 63 14.65 -14.05 3.21
N PHE A 64 13.60 -13.78 2.43
CA PHE A 64 12.27 -14.40 2.63
C PHE A 64 12.09 -15.69 1.85
N GLY A 65 12.85 -15.90 0.75
CA GLY A 65 12.70 -17.06 -0.13
C GLY A 65 11.24 -17.23 -0.59
N ASN A 66 10.70 -18.42 -0.44
CA ASN A 66 9.28 -18.71 -0.77
C ASN A 66 8.31 -18.42 0.41
N GLY A 67 8.80 -17.89 1.51
CA GLY A 67 8.01 -17.50 2.67
C GLY A 67 7.67 -18.60 3.66
N LEU A 68 7.92 -19.87 3.35
CA LEU A 68 7.52 -21.01 4.21
C LEU A 68 8.06 -20.91 5.63
N LYS A 69 9.28 -20.36 5.79
CA LYS A 69 9.91 -20.14 7.12
C LYS A 69 9.10 -19.16 7.99
N PHE A 70 8.31 -18.29 7.37
CA PHE A 70 7.52 -17.25 8.02
C PHE A 70 6.01 -17.59 8.04
N GLY A 71 5.63 -18.81 7.65
CA GLY A 71 4.23 -19.24 7.58
C GLY A 71 3.47 -18.65 6.39
N ALA A 72 4.18 -18.11 5.40
CA ALA A 72 3.62 -17.49 4.20
C ALA A 72 3.93 -18.32 2.94
N HIS A 73 3.17 -18.06 1.88
CA HIS A 73 3.49 -18.39 0.50
C HIS A 73 3.79 -17.11 -0.24
N ILE A 74 5.09 -16.83 -0.45
CA ILE A 74 5.55 -15.58 -1.06
C ILE A 74 5.92 -15.80 -2.52
N THR A 75 5.36 -14.95 -3.37
CA THR A 75 5.74 -14.81 -4.78
C THR A 75 6.27 -13.40 -5.01
N TYR A 76 7.06 -13.22 -6.08
CA TYR A 76 7.70 -11.94 -6.36
C TYR A 76 7.41 -11.47 -7.77
N TYR A 77 7.26 -10.14 -7.91
CA TYR A 77 7.35 -9.46 -9.20
C TYR A 77 8.54 -8.51 -9.18
N PHE A 78 9.52 -8.75 -10.04
CA PHE A 78 10.72 -7.92 -10.13
C PHE A 78 10.54 -6.83 -11.20
N GLU A 79 10.56 -5.56 -10.77
CA GLU A 79 10.48 -4.40 -11.66
C GLU A 79 11.83 -4.17 -12.37
N LYS A 80 11.92 -4.52 -13.65
CA LYS A 80 13.11 -4.26 -14.46
C LYS A 80 13.35 -2.76 -14.71
N LYS A 81 12.30 -1.96 -14.66
CA LYS A 81 12.31 -0.49 -14.79
C LYS A 81 11.35 0.10 -13.77
N PRO A 82 11.65 1.28 -13.20
CA PRO A 82 10.74 1.93 -12.26
C PRO A 82 9.38 2.23 -12.92
N LEU A 83 8.33 1.61 -12.42
CA LEU A 83 6.94 1.75 -12.91
C LEU A 83 6.10 2.74 -12.10
N GLY A 84 6.69 3.42 -11.12
CA GLY A 84 5.97 4.19 -10.10
C GLY A 84 5.55 3.30 -8.93
N ASN A 85 4.77 3.85 -8.01
CA ASN A 85 4.34 3.07 -6.84
C ASN A 85 3.14 2.15 -7.10
N ALA A 86 2.49 2.24 -8.28
CA ALA A 86 1.36 1.37 -8.63
C ALA A 86 1.52 0.62 -9.96
N GLY A 87 2.54 0.93 -10.76
CA GLY A 87 2.67 0.34 -12.10
C GLY A 87 2.87 -1.18 -12.09
N ALA A 88 3.50 -1.73 -11.06
CA ALA A 88 3.65 -3.17 -10.88
C ALA A 88 2.29 -3.89 -10.76
N LEU A 89 1.26 -3.25 -10.18
CA LEU A 89 -0.08 -3.83 -10.04
C LEU A 89 -0.69 -4.21 -11.40
N PHE A 90 -0.48 -3.40 -12.42
CA PHE A 90 -0.94 -3.68 -13.78
C PHE A 90 -0.25 -4.89 -14.41
N GLN A 91 1.01 -5.13 -14.04
CA GLN A 91 1.79 -6.26 -14.55
C GLN A 91 1.41 -7.59 -13.89
N VAL A 92 0.90 -7.53 -12.67
CA VAL A 92 0.49 -8.70 -11.89
C VAL A 92 -1.03 -8.88 -11.81
N LYS A 93 -1.80 -8.08 -12.57
CA LYS A 93 -3.27 -8.04 -12.52
C LYS A 93 -3.91 -9.42 -12.57
N ASP A 94 -3.39 -10.33 -13.42
CA ASP A 94 -3.94 -11.68 -13.59
C ASP A 94 -3.64 -12.62 -12.41
N GLN A 95 -2.72 -12.23 -11.51
CA GLN A 95 -2.40 -12.96 -10.29
C GLN A 95 -3.21 -12.48 -9.09
N LEU A 96 -3.97 -11.38 -9.23
CA LEU A 96 -4.76 -10.80 -8.16
C LEU A 96 -6.14 -11.47 -8.05
N THR A 97 -6.65 -11.56 -6.82
CA THR A 97 -8.05 -11.85 -6.54
C THR A 97 -8.92 -10.62 -6.85
N ASP A 98 -10.25 -10.77 -6.93
CA ASP A 98 -11.15 -9.65 -7.21
C ASP A 98 -10.94 -8.52 -6.21
N ASP A 99 -10.93 -8.83 -4.90
CA ASP A 99 -10.46 -7.93 -3.87
C ASP A 99 -9.09 -8.40 -3.38
N PHE A 100 -8.17 -7.47 -3.17
CA PHE A 100 -6.84 -7.73 -2.64
C PHE A 100 -6.43 -6.68 -1.61
N LEU A 101 -5.59 -7.09 -0.67
CA LEU A 101 -4.99 -6.21 0.32
C LEU A 101 -3.70 -5.62 -0.26
N LEU A 102 -3.52 -4.32 -0.19
CA LEU A 102 -2.34 -3.62 -0.69
C LEU A 102 -1.67 -2.85 0.44
N LEU A 103 -0.36 -3.07 0.64
CA LEU A 103 0.43 -2.44 1.68
C LEU A 103 1.73 -1.84 1.12
N ASN A 104 2.17 -0.75 1.74
CA ASN A 104 3.53 -0.24 1.57
C ASN A 104 4.49 -1.04 2.45
N ALA A 105 5.57 -1.56 1.89
CA ALA A 105 6.53 -2.42 2.59
C ALA A 105 7.34 -1.73 3.72
N ASP A 106 7.22 -0.42 3.88
CA ASP A 106 7.97 0.39 4.84
C ASP A 106 7.11 0.92 6.00
N ALA A 107 5.92 0.39 6.16
CA ALA A 107 5.01 0.68 7.24
C ALA A 107 4.79 -0.57 8.12
N MET A 108 4.40 -0.38 9.36
CA MET A 108 3.98 -1.42 10.28
C MET A 108 2.56 -1.10 10.72
N PHE A 109 1.69 -2.12 10.69
CA PHE A 109 0.29 -1.97 11.05
C PHE A 109 -0.05 -2.90 12.22
N ASP A 110 -0.49 -2.31 13.33
CA ASP A 110 -1.07 -3.02 14.45
C ASP A 110 -2.59 -2.86 14.40
N ILE A 111 -3.23 -3.64 13.53
CA ILE A 111 -4.67 -3.60 13.29
C ILE A 111 -5.26 -4.99 13.09
N ASP A 112 -6.56 -5.09 13.24
CA ASP A 112 -7.35 -6.26 12.82
C ASP A 112 -7.61 -6.18 11.30
N PHE A 113 -6.78 -6.87 10.51
CA PHE A 113 -6.93 -6.93 9.04
C PHE A 113 -8.23 -7.61 8.62
N ASN A 114 -8.72 -8.60 9.39
CA ASN A 114 -9.98 -9.27 9.08
C ASN A 114 -11.15 -8.30 9.21
N ARG A 115 -11.17 -7.47 10.26
CA ARG A 115 -12.18 -6.42 10.43
C ARG A 115 -12.10 -5.37 9.33
N PHE A 116 -10.90 -4.99 8.90
CA PHE A 116 -10.69 -4.03 7.81
C PHE A 116 -11.22 -4.58 6.47
N VAL A 117 -10.90 -5.84 6.15
CA VAL A 117 -11.42 -6.53 4.96
C VAL A 117 -12.94 -6.70 5.03
N GLN A 118 -13.48 -7.06 6.21
CA GLN A 118 -14.93 -7.18 6.39
C GLN A 118 -15.64 -5.84 6.20
N TYR A 119 -15.05 -4.75 6.66
CA TYR A 119 -15.57 -3.40 6.40
C TYR A 119 -15.67 -3.13 4.89
N HIS A 120 -14.62 -3.40 4.14
CA HIS A 120 -14.65 -3.26 2.67
C HIS A 120 -15.79 -4.06 2.04
N LYS A 121 -15.95 -5.33 2.42
CA LYS A 121 -16.99 -6.22 1.87
C LYS A 121 -18.43 -5.79 2.17
N THR A 122 -18.64 -5.00 3.22
CA THR A 122 -19.97 -4.47 3.57
C THR A 122 -20.32 -3.17 2.86
N HIS A 123 -19.36 -2.60 2.11
CA HIS A 123 -19.53 -1.38 1.34
C HIS A 123 -19.26 -1.69 -0.13
N ASP A 124 -20.17 -1.30 -1.01
CA ASP A 124 -20.00 -1.48 -2.46
C ASP A 124 -19.04 -0.42 -3.02
N ALA A 125 -17.76 -0.56 -2.66
CA ALA A 125 -16.71 0.38 -3.02
C ALA A 125 -15.55 -0.32 -3.76
N VAL A 126 -14.89 0.40 -4.66
CA VAL A 126 -13.70 -0.08 -5.38
C VAL A 126 -12.45 0.00 -4.51
N ALA A 127 -12.43 0.93 -3.56
CA ALA A 127 -11.30 1.12 -2.67
C ALA A 127 -11.75 1.43 -1.23
N THR A 128 -11.06 0.83 -0.27
CA THR A 128 -11.17 1.19 1.15
C THR A 128 -9.77 1.53 1.66
N LEU A 129 -9.64 2.71 2.25
CA LEU A 129 -8.38 3.24 2.73
C LEU A 129 -8.27 3.09 4.24
N PHE A 130 -7.10 2.71 4.73
CA PHE A 130 -6.76 2.91 6.13
C PHE A 130 -6.16 4.30 6.30
N THR A 131 -6.72 5.10 7.20
CA THR A 131 -6.30 6.47 7.44
C THR A 131 -5.93 6.69 8.89
N HIS A 132 -4.97 7.57 9.14
CA HIS A 132 -4.59 7.96 10.49
C HIS A 132 -4.48 9.49 10.62
N PRO A 133 -4.58 10.03 11.85
CA PRO A 133 -4.27 11.44 12.11
C PRO A 133 -2.80 11.70 11.82
N ASN A 134 -2.49 12.86 11.22
CA ASN A 134 -1.12 13.29 10.97
C ASN A 134 -0.78 14.53 11.78
N SER A 135 0.37 14.53 12.47
CA SER A 135 0.87 15.69 13.22
C SER A 135 1.39 16.82 12.30
N HIS A 136 1.63 16.52 11.02
CA HIS A 136 2.14 17.47 10.01
C HIS A 136 1.18 17.54 8.80
N PRO A 137 -0.03 18.13 8.97
CA PRO A 137 -1.10 18.04 7.96
C PRO A 137 -0.75 18.74 6.64
N TYR A 138 0.18 19.69 6.67
CA TYR A 138 0.59 20.47 5.48
C TYR A 138 1.62 19.75 4.61
N ASP A 139 2.24 18.68 5.11
CA ASP A 139 3.26 17.91 4.38
C ASP A 139 2.69 16.73 3.59
N SER A 140 1.40 16.44 3.75
CA SER A 140 0.73 15.28 3.16
C SER A 140 -0.61 15.65 2.54
N GLY A 141 -1.10 14.81 1.63
CA GLY A 141 -2.48 14.86 1.16
C GLY A 141 -3.44 14.54 2.30
N VAL A 142 -4.55 15.30 2.40
CA VAL A 142 -5.59 15.10 3.42
C VAL A 142 -6.84 14.50 2.79
N ILE A 143 -7.42 13.53 3.47
CA ILE A 143 -8.64 12.84 3.07
C ILE A 143 -9.81 13.40 3.85
N ILE A 144 -10.80 13.96 3.13
CA ILE A 144 -12.05 14.43 3.69
C ILE A 144 -13.13 13.39 3.43
N ALA A 145 -13.57 12.73 4.49
CA ALA A 145 -14.69 11.80 4.46
C ALA A 145 -15.93 12.43 5.13
N ASP A 146 -17.10 11.98 4.72
CA ASP A 146 -18.37 12.34 5.35
C ASP A 146 -18.67 11.51 6.62
N GLU A 147 -19.87 11.65 7.14
CA GLU A 147 -20.35 10.93 8.33
C GLU A 147 -20.47 9.41 8.12
N HIS A 148 -20.64 8.96 6.89
CA HIS A 148 -20.66 7.54 6.49
C HIS A 148 -19.29 7.02 6.10
N MET A 149 -18.22 7.81 6.30
CA MET A 149 -16.84 7.51 5.94
C MET A 149 -16.57 7.40 4.44
N ALA A 150 -17.52 7.82 3.58
CA ALA A 150 -17.24 7.92 2.15
C ALA A 150 -16.31 9.11 1.87
N VAL A 151 -15.26 8.86 1.10
CA VAL A 151 -14.27 9.90 0.77
C VAL A 151 -14.87 10.89 -0.22
N ARG A 152 -15.00 12.14 0.21
CA ARG A 152 -15.59 13.24 -0.57
C ARG A 152 -14.54 14.05 -1.31
N LYS A 153 -13.38 14.27 -0.68
CA LYS A 153 -12.27 15.02 -1.30
C LYS A 153 -10.93 14.41 -0.90
N TRP A 154 -10.00 14.49 -1.82
CA TRP A 154 -8.58 14.23 -1.56
C TRP A 154 -7.81 15.52 -1.88
N LEU A 155 -7.38 16.23 -0.85
CA LEU A 155 -6.65 17.48 -0.97
C LEU A 155 -5.15 17.16 -1.03
N ALA A 156 -4.49 17.52 -2.12
CA ALA A 156 -3.04 17.49 -2.18
C ALA A 156 -2.45 18.56 -1.22
N LYS A 157 -1.16 18.48 -0.94
CA LYS A 157 -0.53 19.45 -0.03
C LYS A 157 -0.57 20.89 -0.56
N GLU A 158 -0.66 21.06 -1.87
CA GLU A 158 -0.74 22.34 -2.58
C GLU A 158 -2.17 22.90 -2.62
N ASP A 159 -3.18 22.08 -2.36
CA ASP A 159 -4.58 22.48 -2.40
C ASP A 159 -4.93 23.35 -1.18
N GLU A 160 -5.82 24.32 -1.37
CA GLU A 160 -6.35 25.14 -0.28
C GLU A 160 -7.08 24.29 0.75
N ARG A 161 -6.77 24.49 2.03
CA ARG A 161 -7.36 23.75 3.14
C ARG A 161 -8.62 24.44 3.65
N PRO A 162 -9.70 23.69 3.95
CA PRO A 162 -10.83 24.25 4.69
C PRO A 162 -10.37 24.74 6.07
N GLU A 163 -11.10 25.72 6.62
CA GLU A 163 -10.84 26.24 7.98
C GLU A 163 -10.89 25.12 9.04
N TYR A 164 -11.83 24.18 8.87
CA TYR A 164 -11.96 23.00 9.72
C TYR A 164 -11.95 21.72 8.88
N PHE A 165 -11.08 20.79 9.23
CA PHE A 165 -11.03 19.45 8.65
C PHE A 165 -10.44 18.44 9.62
N LYS A 166 -10.88 17.19 9.52
CA LYS A 166 -10.22 16.07 10.20
C LYS A 166 -8.90 15.82 9.50
N ASN A 167 -7.79 15.98 10.25
CA ASN A 167 -6.44 15.79 9.74
C ASN A 167 -6.14 14.29 9.55
N ARG A 168 -6.74 13.69 8.52
CA ARG A 168 -6.54 12.28 8.16
C ARG A 168 -5.75 12.17 6.87
N VAL A 169 -4.75 11.29 6.89
CA VAL A 169 -3.91 10.99 5.72
C VAL A 169 -3.97 9.50 5.39
N ASN A 170 -3.65 9.15 4.15
CA ASN A 170 -3.52 7.78 3.71
C ASN A 170 -2.33 7.12 4.42
N ALA A 171 -2.57 5.99 5.08
CA ALA A 171 -1.55 5.24 5.80
C ALA A 171 -0.72 4.29 4.90
N GLY A 172 -1.10 4.12 3.64
CA GLY A 172 -0.46 3.17 2.73
C GLY A 172 -0.94 1.73 2.90
N LEU A 173 -2.13 1.54 3.47
CA LEU A 173 -2.83 0.28 3.57
C LEU A 173 -4.22 0.41 2.97
N HIS A 174 -4.58 -0.53 2.09
CA HIS A 174 -5.81 -0.48 1.30
C HIS A 174 -6.41 -1.87 1.09
N VAL A 175 -7.73 -1.96 1.02
CA VAL A 175 -8.41 -3.05 0.30
C VAL A 175 -8.89 -2.48 -1.02
N LEU A 176 -8.47 -3.08 -2.12
CA LEU A 176 -8.78 -2.63 -3.47
C LEU A 176 -9.50 -3.73 -4.25
N ASN A 177 -10.54 -3.36 -4.99
CA ASN A 177 -11.11 -4.23 -6.00
C ASN A 177 -10.29 -4.12 -7.30
N LYS A 178 -10.04 -5.24 -7.95
CA LYS A 178 -9.25 -5.34 -9.19
C LYS A 178 -9.76 -4.44 -10.32
N LYS A 179 -11.04 -4.05 -10.29
CA LYS A 179 -11.64 -3.08 -11.22
C LYS A 179 -10.90 -1.73 -11.24
N ILE A 180 -10.22 -1.35 -10.15
CA ILE A 180 -9.40 -0.13 -10.13
C ILE A 180 -8.31 -0.13 -11.22
N LEU A 181 -7.84 -1.33 -11.62
CA LEU A 181 -6.84 -1.52 -12.66
C LEU A 181 -7.42 -1.56 -14.09
N GLU A 182 -8.72 -1.32 -14.25
CA GLU A 182 -9.37 -1.15 -15.56
C GLU A 182 -9.35 0.30 -16.03
N GLN A 183 -9.01 1.22 -15.12
CA GLN A 183 -8.86 2.63 -15.45
C GLN A 183 -7.73 2.82 -16.47
N THR A 184 -7.98 3.67 -17.47
CA THR A 184 -6.92 4.10 -18.39
C THR A 184 -6.00 5.06 -17.66
N VAL A 185 -4.71 4.68 -17.57
CA VAL A 185 -3.68 5.50 -16.92
C VAL A 185 -2.66 5.91 -17.98
N GLU A 186 -2.46 7.20 -18.12
CA GLU A 186 -1.44 7.75 -19.01
C GLU A 186 -0.08 7.80 -18.33
N GLY A 187 0.99 7.49 -19.09
CA GLY A 187 2.37 7.59 -18.65
C GLY A 187 3.02 6.26 -18.29
N GLY A 188 4.36 6.25 -18.25
CA GLY A 188 5.16 5.05 -17.97
C GLY A 188 5.35 4.75 -16.49
N LYS A 189 5.02 5.71 -15.60
CA LYS A 189 5.09 5.57 -14.14
C LYS A 189 3.74 5.91 -13.56
N ILE A 190 3.18 4.98 -12.81
CA ILE A 190 1.84 5.12 -12.24
C ILE A 190 1.95 5.42 -10.76
N ASP A 191 1.27 6.49 -10.34
CA ASP A 191 1.12 6.90 -8.94
C ASP A 191 -0.26 6.46 -8.41
N LEU A 192 -0.26 5.62 -7.38
CA LEU A 192 -1.47 5.08 -6.78
C LEU A 192 -2.43 6.17 -6.32
N ASP A 193 -1.90 7.11 -5.53
CA ASP A 193 -2.73 8.14 -4.90
C ASP A 193 -3.31 9.10 -5.93
N ARG A 194 -2.46 9.58 -6.86
CA ARG A 194 -2.84 10.64 -7.80
C ARG A 194 -3.68 10.12 -8.96
N GLN A 195 -3.35 8.94 -9.49
CA GLN A 195 -3.91 8.45 -10.75
C GLN A 195 -5.01 7.39 -10.54
N LEU A 196 -5.00 6.67 -9.42
CA LEU A 196 -5.98 5.62 -9.17
C LEU A 196 -6.97 5.99 -8.05
N LEU A 197 -6.48 6.47 -6.90
CA LEU A 197 -7.34 6.72 -5.73
C LEU A 197 -7.99 8.10 -5.77
N LYS A 198 -7.24 9.18 -5.99
CA LYS A 198 -7.79 10.55 -6.01
C LYS A 198 -8.99 10.72 -6.97
N PRO A 199 -9.01 10.12 -8.18
CA PRO A 199 -10.16 10.19 -9.07
C PRO A 199 -11.45 9.55 -8.51
N LEU A 200 -11.35 8.64 -7.54
CA LEU A 200 -12.51 8.01 -6.89
C LEU A 200 -13.14 8.91 -5.81
N ALA A 201 -12.44 9.96 -5.37
CA ALA A 201 -12.98 10.86 -4.35
C ALA A 201 -14.25 11.56 -4.85
N GLY A 202 -15.31 11.53 -4.05
CA GLY A 202 -16.60 12.11 -4.38
C GLY A 202 -17.49 11.27 -5.29
N THR A 203 -17.03 10.11 -5.78
CA THR A 203 -17.82 9.23 -6.65
C THR A 203 -18.68 8.22 -5.90
N GLY A 204 -18.46 8.05 -4.60
CA GLY A 204 -19.07 7.00 -3.78
C GLY A 204 -18.38 5.63 -3.91
N GLN A 205 -17.27 5.55 -4.65
CA GLN A 205 -16.52 4.30 -4.87
C GLN A 205 -15.35 4.09 -3.89
N MET A 206 -15.19 5.00 -2.92
CA MET A 206 -14.10 4.93 -1.93
C MET A 206 -14.59 5.42 -0.56
#